data_6aa1e6bbd7777f1b021b67a5ef17bed7
#
_entry.id   6aa1e6bbd7777f1b021b67a5ef17bed7
#
_cell.length_a   1.000
_cell.length_b   1.000
_cell.length_c   1.000
_cell.angle_alpha   90.00
_cell.angle_beta   90.00
_cell.angle_gamma   90.00
#
_symmetry.space_group_name_H-M   'P 1'
#
loop_
_entity.id
_entity.type
_entity.pdbx_description
1 polymer ?
#
loop_
_entity_poly.entity_id
_entity_poly.type
_entity_poly.pdbx_seq_one_letter_code
_entity_poly.pdbx_strand_id
1 'polypeptide(L)'
;MLTATTRRSFVAGATASALSLSAQASIFHWHIHHKHRLSNPHASRRARKLYSYLWSIYGHKTLTGQQVSAWSGPRSELDYLQRTTGKQPAILGLDYINPQRWAFVADRATRWYLEEGGIPTICWHWGAPDIGTGYENAKKDFDLPAALRSGTPQNVALNRDLAGVADQLAILRDRDVPVLWRPLHEFTGQWFWWGKHGPTAFKDLYLHMYDYFTNTRGLNNLVWVAAFSGEPEADWYPGAAYVDIAGPDTYVKNHNNLGPIFSAVQALVGDTKPICLHECGPIPDPDLLGRDSDWLYFMTWTTEFIMDPKLNPPEFLNRAYNSPRFITRDEVPNLRDA
;
A
#
# COMPACT_ATOMS: atom_id res chain seq x y z
N MET A 1 -62.06 -55.60 29.69
CA MET A 1 -61.75 -54.39 30.49
C MET A 1 -60.55 -53.69 29.82
N LEU A 2 -60.82 -52.59 29.22
CA LEU A 2 -59.88 -51.82 28.38
C LEU A 2 -59.22 -50.75 29.22
N THR A 3 -57.90 -50.68 29.24
CA THR A 3 -57.14 -49.57 29.81
C THR A 3 -56.52 -48.74 28.67
N ALA A 4 -56.87 -47.48 28.63
CA ALA A 4 -56.42 -46.50 27.69
C ALA A 4 -54.98 -46.00 28.03
N THR A 5 -54.11 -46.03 27.03
CA THR A 5 -52.75 -45.46 27.14
C THR A 5 -52.71 -44.12 26.42
N THR A 6 -52.48 -43.09 27.18
CA THR A 6 -52.34 -41.69 26.71
C THR A 6 -50.96 -41.47 26.03
N ARG A 7 -51.00 -41.05 24.80
CA ARG A 7 -49.79 -40.51 24.08
C ARG A 7 -49.50 -39.05 24.57
N ARG A 8 -48.34 -38.86 25.14
CA ARG A 8 -47.75 -37.54 25.31
C ARG A 8 -46.76 -37.28 24.19
N SER A 9 -47.05 -36.27 23.40
CA SER A 9 -46.21 -35.82 22.30
C SER A 9 -44.98 -35.09 22.82
N PHE A 10 -43.82 -35.45 22.30
CA PHE A 10 -42.59 -34.70 22.48
C PHE A 10 -42.59 -33.51 21.53
N VAL A 11 -42.56 -32.29 22.04
CA VAL A 11 -42.15 -31.06 21.36
C VAL A 11 -41.09 -30.44 22.21
N ALA A 12 -39.85 -30.76 21.93
CA ALA A 12 -38.68 -30.01 22.41
C ALA A 12 -37.51 -30.36 21.51
N GLY A 13 -37.05 -29.44 20.69
CA GLY A 13 -35.82 -29.65 19.95
C GLY A 13 -35.53 -28.73 18.76
N ALA A 14 -36.17 -27.56 18.66
CA ALA A 14 -35.93 -26.68 17.50
C ALA A 14 -35.35 -25.27 17.84
N THR A 15 -35.16 -24.94 19.11
CA THR A 15 -34.73 -23.57 19.49
C THR A 15 -33.26 -23.46 19.88
N ALA A 16 -32.54 -24.53 20.15
CA ALA A 16 -31.12 -24.49 20.54
C ALA A 16 -30.16 -24.35 19.39
N SER A 17 -30.52 -24.78 18.16
CA SER A 17 -29.61 -24.78 17.00
C SER A 17 -29.51 -23.40 16.31
N ALA A 18 -30.54 -22.56 16.39
CA ALA A 18 -30.55 -21.25 15.75
C ALA A 18 -29.74 -20.21 16.55
N LEU A 19 -29.67 -20.34 17.87
CA LEU A 19 -28.89 -19.42 18.73
C LEU A 19 -27.37 -19.70 18.64
N SER A 20 -26.95 -20.93 18.38
CA SER A 20 -25.53 -21.29 18.25
C SER A 20 -24.94 -20.79 16.91
N LEU A 21 -25.70 -20.83 15.82
CA LEU A 21 -25.29 -20.37 14.51
C LEU A 21 -25.17 -18.82 14.46
N SER A 22 -26.09 -18.10 15.11
CA SER A 22 -26.02 -16.64 15.17
C SER A 22 -24.89 -16.14 16.07
N ALA A 23 -24.60 -16.82 17.17
CA ALA A 23 -23.49 -16.51 18.06
C ALA A 23 -22.13 -16.81 17.39
N GLN A 24 -21.99 -17.93 16.68
CA GLN A 24 -20.79 -18.25 15.93
C GLN A 24 -20.56 -17.29 14.75
N ALA A 25 -21.61 -16.92 14.01
CA ALA A 25 -21.52 -15.93 12.95
C ALA A 25 -21.16 -14.54 13.51
N SER A 26 -21.69 -14.15 14.66
CA SER A 26 -21.37 -12.89 15.32
C SER A 26 -19.94 -12.87 15.86
N ILE A 27 -19.46 -13.97 16.45
CA ILE A 27 -18.08 -14.11 16.93
C ILE A 27 -17.10 -14.12 15.75
N PHE A 28 -17.44 -14.82 14.67
CA PHE A 28 -16.63 -14.86 13.46
C PHE A 28 -16.58 -13.48 12.77
N HIS A 29 -17.70 -12.79 12.68
CA HIS A 29 -17.77 -11.40 12.18
C HIS A 29 -17.02 -10.42 13.08
N TRP A 30 -17.12 -10.55 14.41
CA TRP A 30 -16.39 -9.74 15.37
C TRP A 30 -14.87 -9.97 15.29
N HIS A 31 -14.40 -11.22 15.11
CA HIS A 31 -12.99 -11.54 14.94
C HIS A 31 -12.42 -11.00 13.62
N ILE A 32 -13.19 -11.04 12.52
CA ILE A 32 -12.78 -10.44 11.25
C ILE A 32 -12.65 -8.92 11.38
N HIS A 33 -13.60 -8.24 12.01
CA HIS A 33 -13.54 -6.78 12.19
C HIS A 33 -12.40 -6.29 13.10
N HIS A 34 -11.93 -7.13 14.05
CA HIS A 34 -10.79 -6.77 14.89
C HIS A 34 -9.43 -7.10 14.27
N LYS A 35 -9.37 -8.02 13.32
CA LYS A 35 -8.11 -8.47 12.71
C LYS A 35 -7.51 -7.48 11.69
N HIS A 36 -8.32 -6.61 11.10
CA HIS A 36 -7.95 -5.78 9.95
C HIS A 36 -8.18 -4.29 10.21
N ARG A 37 -7.49 -3.75 11.22
CA ARG A 37 -7.54 -2.32 11.53
C ARG A 37 -6.34 -1.58 10.95
N LEU A 38 -6.60 -0.36 10.46
CA LEU A 38 -5.53 0.58 10.13
C LEU A 38 -4.72 0.94 11.37
N SER A 39 -3.43 1.19 11.17
CA SER A 39 -2.50 1.66 12.19
C SER A 39 -2.99 2.98 12.81
N ASN A 40 -3.56 3.87 12.01
CA ASN A 40 -4.22 5.07 12.50
C ASN A 40 -5.63 4.75 13.06
N PRO A 41 -5.85 4.83 14.39
CA PRO A 41 -7.16 4.55 14.99
C PRO A 41 -8.23 5.57 14.57
N HIS A 42 -7.81 6.77 14.15
CA HIS A 42 -8.68 7.87 13.71
C HIS A 42 -8.82 7.94 12.18
N ALA A 43 -8.45 6.88 11.45
CA ALA A 43 -8.53 6.84 9.99
C ALA A 43 -9.92 7.25 9.48
N SER A 44 -9.96 7.94 8.34
CA SER A 44 -11.20 8.39 7.70
C SER A 44 -12.07 7.21 7.29
N ARG A 45 -13.36 7.46 7.07
CA ARG A 45 -14.28 6.41 6.63
C ARG A 45 -13.84 5.80 5.29
N ARG A 46 -13.40 6.63 4.35
CA ARG A 46 -12.91 6.15 3.05
C ARG A 46 -11.59 5.39 3.14
N ALA A 47 -10.67 5.82 4.01
CA ALA A 47 -9.44 5.05 4.26
C ALA A 47 -9.75 3.66 4.83
N ARG A 48 -10.68 3.56 5.78
CA ARG A 48 -11.14 2.27 6.31
C ARG A 48 -11.86 1.43 5.26
N LYS A 49 -12.69 2.04 4.40
CA LYS A 49 -13.37 1.33 3.31
C LYS A 49 -12.38 0.80 2.28
N LEU A 50 -11.39 1.61 1.88
CA LEU A 50 -10.30 1.16 1.03
C LEU A 50 -9.56 -0.03 1.66
N TYR A 51 -9.14 0.08 2.91
CA TYR A 51 -8.40 -0.99 3.59
C TYR A 51 -9.21 -2.27 3.74
N SER A 52 -10.50 -2.17 4.02
CA SER A 52 -11.41 -3.31 4.06
C SER A 52 -11.54 -3.98 2.68
N TYR A 53 -11.62 -3.21 1.60
CA TYR A 53 -11.60 -3.72 0.24
C TYR A 53 -10.28 -4.45 -0.07
N LEU A 54 -9.14 -3.86 0.27
CA LEU A 54 -7.84 -4.49 0.07
C LEU A 54 -7.75 -5.86 0.76
N TRP A 55 -8.25 -5.97 1.98
CA TRP A 55 -8.33 -7.25 2.68
C TRP A 55 -9.30 -8.25 2.03
N SER A 56 -10.40 -7.78 1.48
CA SER A 56 -11.39 -8.67 0.85
C SER A 56 -10.88 -9.36 -0.42
N ILE A 57 -9.88 -8.79 -1.07
CA ILE A 57 -9.27 -9.35 -2.29
C ILE A 57 -7.93 -10.05 -2.03
N TYR A 58 -7.28 -9.75 -0.90
CA TYR A 58 -5.98 -10.32 -0.54
C TYR A 58 -6.03 -11.84 -0.46
N GLY A 59 -5.06 -12.52 -1.06
CA GLY A 59 -5.03 -13.97 -1.19
C GLY A 59 -5.87 -14.53 -2.36
N HIS A 60 -6.67 -13.68 -3.01
CA HIS A 60 -7.56 -14.12 -4.10
C HIS A 60 -7.27 -13.42 -5.42
N LYS A 61 -6.98 -12.13 -5.38
CA LYS A 61 -6.70 -11.30 -6.56
C LYS A 61 -5.59 -10.31 -6.28
N THR A 62 -4.98 -9.80 -7.34
CA THR A 62 -3.88 -8.83 -7.28
C THR A 62 -4.27 -7.56 -8.05
N LEU A 63 -4.16 -6.39 -7.43
CA LEU A 63 -4.36 -5.12 -8.12
C LEU A 63 -3.17 -4.81 -9.02
N THR A 64 -3.45 -4.35 -10.23
CA THR A 64 -2.43 -3.82 -11.14
C THR A 64 -2.02 -2.42 -10.71
N GLY A 65 -0.73 -2.11 -10.74
CA GLY A 65 -0.21 -0.80 -10.41
C GLY A 65 0.83 -0.31 -11.41
N GLN A 66 0.86 1.01 -11.63
CA GLN A 66 1.83 1.68 -12.48
C GLN A 66 2.30 2.98 -11.86
N GLN A 67 3.61 3.09 -11.64
CA GLN A 67 4.26 4.35 -11.29
C GLN A 67 4.38 5.22 -12.55
N VAL A 68 3.92 6.46 -12.49
CA VAL A 68 4.07 7.38 -13.62
C VAL A 68 5.27 8.28 -13.45
N SER A 69 5.94 8.54 -14.57
CA SER A 69 7.12 9.39 -14.63
C SER A 69 6.76 10.87 -14.46
N ALA A 70 7.54 11.58 -13.66
CA ALA A 70 7.42 13.03 -13.53
C ALA A 70 7.99 13.80 -14.74
N TRP A 71 8.80 13.14 -15.59
CA TRP A 71 9.53 13.75 -16.70
C TRP A 71 8.91 13.51 -18.08
N SER A 72 8.30 12.33 -18.30
CA SER A 72 7.72 11.96 -19.60
C SER A 72 6.27 12.42 -19.79
N GLY A 73 5.76 13.15 -18.81
CA GLY A 73 4.36 13.56 -18.77
C GLY A 73 3.46 12.56 -18.06
N PRO A 74 2.36 13.02 -17.52
CA PRO A 74 1.58 12.29 -16.51
C PRO A 74 0.82 11.07 -17.05
N ARG A 75 0.80 10.84 -18.34
CA ARG A 75 -0.01 9.78 -18.96
C ARG A 75 0.76 8.84 -19.89
N SER A 76 2.05 9.02 -20.09
CA SER A 76 2.81 8.23 -21.08
C SER A 76 2.73 6.73 -20.82
N GLU A 77 2.92 6.29 -19.57
CA GLU A 77 2.82 4.89 -19.16
C GLU A 77 1.36 4.39 -19.23
N LEU A 78 0.42 5.23 -18.81
CA LEU A 78 -1.01 4.90 -18.84
C LEU A 78 -1.53 4.79 -20.27
N ASP A 79 -1.11 5.67 -21.17
CA ASP A 79 -1.47 5.64 -22.57
C ASP A 79 -0.84 4.44 -23.29
N TYR A 80 0.38 4.05 -22.90
CA TYR A 80 1.00 2.83 -23.38
C TYR A 80 0.21 1.59 -22.95
N LEU A 81 -0.11 1.45 -21.69
CA LEU A 81 -0.93 0.35 -21.18
C LEU A 81 -2.30 0.30 -21.84
N GLN A 82 -2.97 1.44 -22.00
CA GLN A 82 -4.27 1.51 -22.67
C GLN A 82 -4.19 1.01 -24.12
N ARG A 83 -3.17 1.41 -24.86
CA ARG A 83 -2.99 0.96 -26.26
C ARG A 83 -2.62 -0.53 -26.36
N THR A 84 -1.82 -1.01 -25.41
CA THR A 84 -1.28 -2.38 -25.43
C THR A 84 -2.27 -3.42 -24.92
N THR A 85 -3.05 -3.07 -23.88
CA THR A 85 -3.90 -4.03 -23.16
C THR A 85 -5.39 -3.73 -23.22
N GLY A 86 -5.78 -2.53 -23.64
CA GLY A 86 -7.16 -2.02 -23.54
C GLY A 86 -7.55 -1.63 -22.10
N LYS A 87 -6.64 -1.72 -21.14
CA LYS A 87 -6.91 -1.55 -19.71
C LYS A 87 -6.07 -0.44 -19.09
N GLN A 88 -6.52 0.04 -17.92
CA GLN A 88 -5.78 0.97 -17.06
C GLN A 88 -5.43 0.27 -15.73
N PRO A 89 -4.29 0.61 -15.09
CA PRO A 89 -3.95 0.04 -13.79
C PRO A 89 -4.96 0.46 -12.72
N ALA A 90 -5.21 -0.41 -11.74
CA ALA A 90 -6.06 -0.09 -10.60
C ALA A 90 -5.42 0.97 -9.68
N ILE A 91 -4.08 0.88 -9.52
CA ILE A 91 -3.30 1.75 -8.66
C ILE A 91 -2.44 2.68 -9.50
N LEU A 92 -2.52 3.98 -9.24
CA LEU A 92 -1.63 5.00 -9.83
C LEU A 92 -0.55 5.37 -8.82
N GLY A 93 0.71 5.12 -9.19
CA GLY A 93 1.88 5.54 -8.43
C GLY A 93 2.30 6.96 -8.79
N LEU A 94 2.48 7.78 -7.76
CA LEU A 94 2.90 9.18 -7.83
C LEU A 94 4.08 9.42 -6.87
N ASP A 95 4.79 10.53 -7.04
CA ASP A 95 5.99 10.82 -6.26
C ASP A 95 6.10 12.31 -5.90
N TYR A 96 6.36 12.59 -4.65
CA TYR A 96 6.70 13.93 -4.15
C TYR A 96 8.19 14.28 -4.34
N ILE A 97 8.87 13.70 -5.33
CA ILE A 97 10.29 13.92 -5.62
C ILE A 97 10.64 15.39 -5.92
N ASN A 98 9.69 16.14 -6.47
CA ASN A 98 9.91 17.54 -6.92
C ASN A 98 8.92 18.49 -6.25
N PRO A 99 9.35 19.34 -5.32
CA PRO A 99 8.49 20.29 -4.61
C PRO A 99 7.67 21.21 -5.52
N GLN A 100 8.21 21.61 -6.68
CA GLN A 100 7.51 22.44 -7.66
C GLN A 100 6.32 21.71 -8.31
N ARG A 101 6.23 20.40 -8.13
CA ARG A 101 5.18 19.53 -8.69
C ARG A 101 4.23 18.98 -7.64
N TRP A 102 4.41 19.26 -6.36
CA TRP A 102 3.58 18.69 -5.29
C TRP A 102 2.09 18.96 -5.47
N ALA A 103 1.72 20.19 -5.82
CA ALA A 103 0.31 20.51 -6.09
C ALA A 103 -0.27 19.70 -7.27
N PHE A 104 0.54 19.44 -8.31
CA PHE A 104 0.16 18.59 -9.43
C PHE A 104 -0.05 17.13 -8.97
N VAL A 105 0.81 16.61 -8.09
CA VAL A 105 0.67 15.25 -7.53
C VAL A 105 -0.63 15.13 -6.74
N ALA A 106 -0.93 16.10 -5.87
CA ALA A 106 -2.17 16.11 -5.09
C ALA A 106 -3.41 16.21 -5.99
N ASP A 107 -3.39 17.06 -7.02
CA ASP A 107 -4.47 17.17 -7.98
C ASP A 107 -4.66 15.88 -8.79
N ARG A 108 -3.56 15.27 -9.26
CA ARG A 108 -3.59 14.01 -10.02
C ARG A 108 -4.13 12.84 -9.19
N ALA A 109 -3.71 12.73 -7.92
CA ALA A 109 -4.24 11.73 -6.99
C ALA A 109 -5.75 11.93 -6.74
N THR A 110 -6.17 13.19 -6.58
CA THR A 110 -7.58 13.55 -6.41
C THR A 110 -8.41 13.09 -7.60
N ARG A 111 -8.00 13.44 -8.82
CA ARG A 111 -8.73 13.05 -10.04
C ARG A 111 -8.75 11.55 -10.24
N TRP A 112 -7.62 10.87 -10.02
CA TRP A 112 -7.55 9.42 -10.14
C TRP A 112 -8.56 8.72 -9.25
N TYR A 113 -8.71 9.19 -8.01
CA TYR A 113 -9.65 8.59 -7.06
C TYR A 113 -11.10 9.02 -7.32
N LEU A 114 -11.36 10.34 -7.40
CA LEU A 114 -12.72 10.86 -7.43
C LEU A 114 -13.39 10.74 -8.81
N GLU A 115 -12.65 10.94 -9.90
CA GLU A 115 -13.19 10.99 -11.25
C GLU A 115 -12.96 9.71 -12.03
N GLU A 116 -11.75 9.12 -11.91
CA GLU A 116 -11.35 7.96 -12.71
C GLU A 116 -11.58 6.62 -11.98
N GLY A 117 -11.83 6.63 -10.66
CA GLY A 117 -12.24 5.44 -9.88
C GLY A 117 -11.10 4.52 -9.47
N GLY A 118 -9.84 4.94 -9.61
CA GLY A 118 -8.68 4.16 -9.20
C GLY A 118 -8.20 4.49 -7.78
N ILE A 119 -7.13 3.85 -7.36
CA ILE A 119 -6.52 4.00 -6.03
C ILE A 119 -5.19 4.74 -6.18
N PRO A 120 -4.95 5.89 -5.52
CA PRO A 120 -3.65 6.55 -5.56
C PRO A 120 -2.68 5.97 -4.53
N THR A 121 -1.42 5.79 -4.94
CA THR A 121 -0.29 5.61 -4.03
C THR A 121 0.72 6.73 -4.26
N ILE A 122 1.35 7.20 -3.20
CA ILE A 122 2.35 8.27 -3.28
C ILE A 122 3.58 7.83 -2.51
N CYS A 123 4.73 7.83 -3.18
CA CYS A 123 6.05 7.73 -2.55
C CYS A 123 6.71 9.11 -2.45
N TRP A 124 7.84 9.16 -1.77
CA TRP A 124 8.59 10.39 -1.64
C TRP A 124 10.09 10.13 -1.75
N HIS A 125 10.65 10.41 -2.93
CA HIS A 125 12.10 10.52 -3.07
C HIS A 125 12.57 11.83 -2.42
N TRP A 126 12.66 11.78 -1.11
CA TRP A 126 12.99 12.92 -0.29
C TRP A 126 14.46 13.28 -0.42
N GLY A 127 14.76 14.32 -1.19
CA GLY A 127 16.10 14.88 -1.22
C GLY A 127 16.55 15.30 0.19
N ALA A 128 17.82 15.07 0.51
CA ALA A 128 18.32 15.35 1.86
C ALA A 128 18.03 16.80 2.27
N PRO A 129 17.41 17.04 3.44
CA PRO A 129 17.00 18.38 3.89
C PRO A 129 18.15 19.39 3.87
N ASP A 130 17.88 20.60 3.36
CA ASP A 130 18.86 21.68 3.10
C ASP A 130 19.96 21.38 2.07
N ILE A 131 20.03 20.18 1.52
CA ILE A 131 21.03 19.79 0.50
C ILE A 131 20.44 19.96 -0.91
N GLY A 132 19.19 19.51 -1.11
CA GLY A 132 18.51 19.64 -2.39
C GLY A 132 17.40 18.64 -2.59
N THR A 133 16.72 18.71 -3.75
CA THR A 133 15.58 17.88 -4.11
C THR A 133 15.96 16.84 -5.17
N GLY A 134 15.14 15.83 -5.34
CA GLY A 134 15.29 14.82 -6.37
C GLY A 134 16.16 13.62 -5.96
N TYR A 135 16.19 12.63 -6.82
CA TYR A 135 16.77 11.31 -6.58
C TYR A 135 18.25 11.35 -6.16
N GLU A 136 19.08 12.15 -6.86
CA GLU A 136 20.50 12.22 -6.55
C GLU A 136 20.77 12.87 -5.18
N ASN A 137 19.93 13.84 -4.77
CA ASN A 137 20.04 14.45 -3.45
C ASN A 137 19.45 13.54 -2.35
N ALA A 138 18.54 12.64 -2.66
CA ALA A 138 18.08 11.62 -1.72
C ALA A 138 19.20 10.63 -1.31
N LYS A 139 20.24 10.51 -2.14
CA LYS A 139 21.42 9.65 -1.88
C LYS A 139 22.55 10.36 -1.14
N LYS A 140 22.43 11.66 -0.91
CA LYS A 140 23.47 12.43 -0.19
C LYS A 140 23.46 12.08 1.30
N ASP A 141 24.60 12.34 1.95
CA ASP A 141 24.67 12.16 3.40
C ASP A 141 23.91 13.28 4.12
N PHE A 142 23.19 12.90 5.17
CA PHE A 142 22.45 13.81 6.03
C PHE A 142 22.55 13.30 7.47
N ASP A 143 22.90 14.17 8.41
CA ASP A 143 23.06 13.79 9.83
C ASP A 143 21.68 13.54 10.46
N LEU A 144 21.12 12.34 10.22
CA LEU A 144 19.84 11.93 10.76
C LEU A 144 19.82 11.92 12.29
N PRO A 145 20.85 11.43 13.00
CA PRO A 145 20.93 11.54 14.45
C PRO A 145 20.84 12.98 14.96
N ALA A 146 21.45 13.94 14.28
CA ALA A 146 21.27 15.36 14.61
C ALA A 146 19.85 15.84 14.30
N ALA A 147 19.27 15.42 13.18
CA ALA A 147 17.93 15.82 12.77
C ALA A 147 16.82 15.35 13.74
N LEU A 148 17.06 14.25 14.44
CA LEU A 148 16.14 13.73 15.47
C LEU A 148 16.30 14.43 16.84
N ARG A 149 17.33 15.26 17.02
CA ARG A 149 17.49 16.08 18.24
C ARG A 149 16.87 17.46 18.04
N SER A 150 15.91 17.81 18.89
CA SER A 150 15.24 19.10 18.87
C SER A 150 16.21 20.29 18.94
N GLY A 151 15.95 21.32 18.14
CA GLY A 151 16.67 22.58 18.15
C GLY A 151 17.96 22.61 17.31
N THR A 152 18.36 21.50 16.69
CA THR A 152 19.48 21.51 15.75
C THR A 152 19.07 22.10 14.39
N PRO A 153 19.99 22.64 13.60
CA PRO A 153 19.69 23.09 12.23
C PRO A 153 19.09 21.96 11.36
N GLN A 154 19.60 20.72 11.50
CA GLN A 154 19.10 19.55 10.80
C GLN A 154 17.66 19.21 11.21
N ASN A 155 17.31 19.36 12.50
CA ASN A 155 15.94 19.17 12.97
C ASN A 155 14.98 20.19 12.39
N VAL A 156 15.40 21.46 12.32
CA VAL A 156 14.61 22.53 11.70
C VAL A 156 14.35 22.22 10.22
N ALA A 157 15.39 21.81 9.48
CA ALA A 157 15.28 21.44 8.07
C ALA A 157 14.36 20.23 7.85
N LEU A 158 14.54 19.17 8.64
CA LEU A 158 13.69 17.97 8.60
C LEU A 158 12.21 18.33 8.80
N ASN A 159 11.90 19.06 9.86
CA ASN A 159 10.52 19.40 10.21
C ASN A 159 9.88 20.37 9.21
N ARG A 160 10.65 21.28 8.61
CA ARG A 160 10.17 22.13 7.50
C ARG A 160 9.72 21.30 6.31
N ASP A 161 10.51 20.32 5.89
CA ASP A 161 10.19 19.46 4.76
C ASP A 161 8.97 18.55 5.07
N LEU A 162 8.92 17.99 6.27
CA LEU A 162 7.74 17.24 6.75
C LEU A 162 6.47 18.11 6.72
N ALA A 163 6.56 19.36 7.17
CA ALA A 163 5.43 20.28 7.15
C ALA A 163 4.93 20.54 5.72
N GLY A 164 5.85 20.77 4.78
CA GLY A 164 5.51 21.01 3.38
C GLY A 164 4.77 19.84 2.72
N VAL A 165 5.24 18.60 2.94
CA VAL A 165 4.55 17.40 2.42
C VAL A 165 3.23 17.18 3.15
N ALA A 166 3.18 17.41 4.46
CA ALA A 166 1.93 17.31 5.22
C ALA A 166 0.85 18.28 4.72
N ASP A 167 1.22 19.49 4.27
CA ASP A 167 0.29 20.43 3.65
C ASP A 167 -0.33 19.86 2.36
N GLN A 168 0.46 19.17 1.54
CA GLN A 168 -0.05 18.54 0.32
C GLN A 168 -0.95 17.32 0.60
N LEU A 169 -0.57 16.50 1.57
CA LEU A 169 -1.39 15.37 2.02
C LEU A 169 -2.70 15.85 2.69
N ALA A 170 -2.69 17.02 3.33
CA ALA A 170 -3.89 17.64 3.88
C ALA A 170 -4.89 18.04 2.79
N ILE A 171 -4.44 18.47 1.60
CA ILE A 171 -5.33 18.72 0.47
C ILE A 171 -6.12 17.44 0.11
N LEU A 172 -5.46 16.28 0.12
CA LEU A 172 -6.10 15.00 -0.14
C LEU A 172 -7.05 14.59 0.99
N ARG A 173 -6.65 14.81 2.25
CA ARG A 173 -7.52 14.60 3.42
C ARG A 173 -8.79 15.43 3.31
N ASP A 174 -8.68 16.72 3.02
CA ASP A 174 -9.79 17.67 2.98
C ASP A 174 -10.77 17.37 1.81
N ARG A 175 -10.29 16.65 0.80
CA ARG A 175 -11.10 16.09 -0.31
C ARG A 175 -11.57 14.66 -0.05
N ASP A 176 -11.29 14.13 1.14
CA ASP A 176 -11.59 12.75 1.57
C ASP A 176 -11.04 11.68 0.59
N VAL A 177 -9.81 11.90 0.08
CA VAL A 177 -9.08 10.98 -0.80
C VAL A 177 -8.15 10.13 0.02
N PRO A 178 -8.39 8.82 0.15
CA PRO A 178 -7.46 7.90 0.81
C PRO A 178 -6.23 7.65 -0.07
N VAL A 179 -5.06 7.54 0.56
CA VAL A 179 -3.78 7.37 -0.12
C VAL A 179 -3.02 6.20 0.46
N LEU A 180 -2.50 5.32 -0.38
CA LEU A 180 -1.45 4.38 0.00
C LEU A 180 -0.15 5.20 0.12
N TRP A 181 0.21 5.57 1.35
CA TRP A 181 1.37 6.40 1.63
C TRP A 181 2.62 5.55 1.84
N ARG A 182 3.60 5.68 0.95
CA ARG A 182 4.84 4.90 0.90
C ARG A 182 6.07 5.79 1.10
N PRO A 183 6.27 6.34 2.31
CA PRO A 183 7.44 7.13 2.62
C PRO A 183 8.68 6.26 2.84
N LEU A 184 9.85 6.88 2.75
CA LEU A 184 11.12 6.28 3.19
C LEU A 184 11.34 4.85 2.65
N HIS A 185 10.98 4.62 1.39
CA HIS A 185 11.05 3.31 0.75
C HIS A 185 12.50 2.83 0.60
N GLU A 186 12.68 1.53 0.33
CA GLU A 186 13.99 0.90 0.14
C GLU A 186 14.98 1.12 1.30
N PHE A 187 14.46 1.25 2.51
CA PHE A 187 15.23 1.66 3.68
C PHE A 187 16.33 0.64 4.07
N THR A 188 16.19 -0.64 3.76
CA THR A 188 17.22 -1.65 3.99
C THR A 188 18.38 -1.56 3.01
N GLY A 189 18.19 -0.92 1.85
CA GLY A 189 19.24 -0.74 0.84
C GLY A 189 20.34 0.25 1.19
N GLN A 190 20.07 1.16 2.14
CA GLN A 190 21.04 2.12 2.71
C GLN A 190 21.65 3.12 1.69
N TRP A 191 21.15 3.20 0.47
CA TRP A 191 21.62 4.19 -0.50
C TRP A 191 20.94 5.55 -0.34
N PHE A 192 19.74 5.59 0.23
CA PHE A 192 19.06 6.82 0.59
C PHE A 192 19.48 7.29 1.99
N TRP A 193 19.48 8.61 2.23
CA TRP A 193 19.94 9.19 3.49
C TRP A 193 19.18 8.64 4.71
N TRP A 194 17.91 8.30 4.57
CA TRP A 194 17.09 7.78 5.67
C TRP A 194 17.47 6.35 6.11
N GLY A 195 18.19 5.60 5.26
CA GLY A 195 18.69 4.26 5.58
C GLY A 195 20.14 4.22 6.06
N LYS A 196 20.94 5.28 5.82
CA LYS A 196 22.39 5.24 6.03
C LYS A 196 22.86 5.12 7.48
N HIS A 197 22.02 5.52 8.43
CA HIS A 197 22.36 5.51 9.86
C HIS A 197 21.85 4.25 10.60
N GLY A 198 21.45 3.23 9.86
CA GLY A 198 21.04 1.94 10.40
C GLY A 198 19.58 1.90 10.91
N PRO A 199 19.15 0.71 11.38
CA PRO A 199 17.75 0.43 11.64
C PRO A 199 17.14 1.25 12.78
N THR A 200 17.92 1.57 13.83
CA THR A 200 17.43 2.36 14.96
C THR A 200 17.06 3.78 14.50
N ALA A 201 18.00 4.49 13.85
CA ALA A 201 17.77 5.84 13.38
C ALA A 201 16.66 5.90 12.33
N PHE A 202 16.58 4.91 11.46
CA PHE A 202 15.47 4.78 10.49
C PHE A 202 14.12 4.64 11.20
N LYS A 203 14.00 3.74 12.17
CA LYS A 203 12.74 3.56 12.92
C LYS A 203 12.34 4.83 13.67
N ASP A 204 13.29 5.51 14.30
CA ASP A 204 13.03 6.77 15.00
C ASP A 204 12.50 7.83 14.02
N LEU A 205 13.06 7.93 12.81
CA LEU A 205 12.55 8.82 11.74
C LEU A 205 11.14 8.42 11.29
N TYR A 206 10.91 7.13 11.06
CA TYR A 206 9.60 6.64 10.63
C TYR A 206 8.53 6.95 11.67
N LEU A 207 8.81 6.68 12.96
CA LEU A 207 7.91 6.96 14.06
C LEU A 207 7.69 8.47 14.24
N HIS A 208 8.73 9.30 14.09
CA HIS A 208 8.59 10.75 14.12
C HIS A 208 7.68 11.26 13.00
N MET A 209 7.84 10.76 11.77
CA MET A 209 6.96 11.10 10.64
C MET A 209 5.54 10.61 10.88
N TYR A 210 5.37 9.38 11.35
CA TYR A 210 4.07 8.81 11.64
C TYR A 210 3.30 9.64 12.68
N ASP A 211 3.94 9.95 13.80
CA ASP A 211 3.36 10.76 14.88
C ASP A 211 2.99 12.17 14.40
N TYR A 212 3.92 12.81 13.70
CA TYR A 212 3.70 14.14 13.16
C TYR A 212 2.53 14.17 12.17
N PHE A 213 2.48 13.25 11.21
CA PHE A 213 1.41 13.22 10.21
C PHE A 213 0.07 12.80 10.79
N THR A 214 0.07 11.76 11.61
CA THR A 214 -1.16 11.18 12.15
C THR A 214 -1.74 12.02 13.30
N ASN A 215 -0.92 12.35 14.29
CA ASN A 215 -1.39 12.97 15.53
C ASN A 215 -1.33 14.50 15.48
N THR A 216 -0.22 15.07 15.00
CA THR A 216 -0.06 16.54 14.97
C THR A 216 -0.82 17.18 13.81
N ARG A 217 -0.73 16.59 12.60
CA ARG A 217 -1.35 17.14 11.38
C ARG A 217 -2.74 16.55 11.10
N GLY A 218 -3.15 15.51 11.82
CA GLY A 218 -4.47 14.88 11.67
C GLY A 218 -4.72 14.28 10.28
N LEU A 219 -3.67 13.75 9.62
CA LEU A 219 -3.79 13.10 8.32
C LEU A 219 -4.40 11.72 8.50
N ASN A 220 -5.71 11.66 8.49
CA ASN A 220 -6.48 10.45 8.74
C ASN A 220 -6.84 9.66 7.47
N ASN A 221 -6.37 10.10 6.33
CA ASN A 221 -6.61 9.51 5.01
C ASN A 221 -5.48 8.60 4.52
N LEU A 222 -4.42 8.39 5.32
CA LEU A 222 -3.25 7.62 4.93
C LEU A 222 -3.38 6.15 5.32
N VAL A 223 -3.02 5.26 4.39
CA VAL A 223 -2.75 3.83 4.59
C VAL A 223 -1.23 3.67 4.49
N TRP A 224 -0.59 3.34 5.60
CA TRP A 224 0.88 3.36 5.72
C TRP A 224 1.52 2.10 5.15
N VAL A 225 2.47 2.31 4.26
CA VAL A 225 3.11 1.25 3.49
C VAL A 225 4.61 1.23 3.75
N ALA A 226 5.13 0.09 4.24
CA ALA A 226 6.56 -0.13 4.48
C ALA A 226 7.17 -0.93 3.33
N ALA A 227 8.19 -0.36 2.66
CA ALA A 227 8.83 -0.94 1.49
C ALA A 227 10.31 -1.26 1.74
N PHE A 228 10.63 -2.56 1.85
CA PHE A 228 12.00 -3.07 1.97
C PHE A 228 12.70 -3.05 0.60
N SER A 229 14.02 -2.96 0.61
CA SER A 229 14.82 -3.22 -0.59
C SER A 229 15.17 -4.70 -0.66
N GLY A 230 14.46 -5.47 -1.50
CA GLY A 230 14.63 -6.90 -1.56
C GLY A 230 14.12 -7.62 -0.31
N GLU A 231 14.89 -8.58 0.22
CA GLU A 231 14.50 -9.36 1.39
C GLU A 231 14.34 -8.48 2.64
N PRO A 232 13.31 -8.71 3.47
CA PRO A 232 13.09 -7.93 4.66
C PRO A 232 14.10 -8.29 5.76
N GLU A 233 14.48 -7.27 6.52
CA GLU A 233 15.29 -7.40 7.72
C GLU A 233 14.47 -6.96 8.94
N ALA A 234 14.30 -7.85 9.93
CA ALA A 234 13.40 -7.65 11.07
C ALA A 234 13.75 -6.39 11.88
N ASP A 235 15.03 -6.08 12.02
CA ASP A 235 15.48 -4.90 12.79
C ASP A 235 15.04 -3.57 12.18
N TRP A 236 14.74 -3.56 10.88
CA TRP A 236 14.28 -2.37 10.16
C TRP A 236 12.77 -2.18 10.18
N TYR A 237 12.00 -3.20 10.56
CA TYR A 237 10.56 -3.10 10.54
C TYR A 237 10.04 -2.12 11.60
N PRO A 238 9.27 -1.07 11.24
CA PRO A 238 8.77 -0.09 12.20
C PRO A 238 7.77 -0.66 13.21
N GLY A 239 7.22 -1.83 12.92
CA GLY A 239 6.26 -2.52 13.77
C GLY A 239 4.81 -2.44 13.28
N ALA A 240 4.03 -3.46 13.60
CA ALA A 240 2.65 -3.63 13.14
C ALA A 240 1.70 -2.50 13.58
N ALA A 241 2.06 -1.74 14.62
CA ALA A 241 1.27 -0.61 15.10
C ALA A 241 1.35 0.63 14.18
N TYR A 242 2.34 0.68 13.29
CA TYR A 242 2.64 1.85 12.44
C TYR A 242 2.60 1.55 10.95
N VAL A 243 2.37 0.30 10.58
CA VAL A 243 2.36 -0.17 9.19
C VAL A 243 1.02 -0.84 8.90
N ASP A 244 0.44 -0.55 7.75
CA ASP A 244 -0.80 -1.16 7.27
C ASP A 244 -0.56 -2.20 6.19
N ILE A 245 0.41 -1.96 5.31
CA ILE A 245 0.82 -2.84 4.21
C ILE A 245 2.34 -2.91 4.22
N ALA A 246 2.90 -4.09 3.95
CA ALA A 246 4.34 -4.26 3.82
C ALA A 246 4.70 -4.98 2.52
N GLY A 247 5.91 -4.78 2.03
CA GLY A 247 6.36 -5.51 0.86
C GLY A 247 7.76 -5.10 0.40
N PRO A 248 8.33 -5.83 -0.57
CA PRO A 248 9.63 -5.52 -1.14
C PRO A 248 9.51 -4.61 -2.36
N ASP A 249 10.60 -3.91 -2.64
CA ASP A 249 10.96 -3.39 -3.95
C ASP A 249 12.00 -4.35 -4.53
N THR A 250 11.78 -4.91 -5.72
CA THR A 250 12.70 -5.86 -6.34
C THR A 250 12.65 -5.81 -7.87
N TYR A 251 13.83 -5.82 -8.48
CA TYR A 251 13.99 -5.65 -9.92
C TYR A 251 14.58 -6.91 -10.59
N VAL A 252 14.05 -8.09 -10.23
CA VAL A 252 14.38 -9.33 -10.93
C VAL A 252 13.96 -9.23 -12.41
N LYS A 253 14.74 -9.85 -13.31
CA LYS A 253 14.54 -9.73 -14.76
C LYS A 253 13.67 -10.87 -15.33
N ASN A 254 12.63 -11.27 -14.62
CA ASN A 254 11.72 -12.32 -15.06
C ASN A 254 10.33 -12.10 -14.45
N HIS A 255 9.34 -12.87 -14.90
CA HIS A 255 7.94 -12.81 -14.47
C HIS A 255 7.60 -13.83 -13.37
N ASN A 256 8.58 -14.27 -12.58
CA ASN A 256 8.33 -15.21 -11.50
C ASN A 256 7.39 -14.64 -10.43
N ASN A 257 6.79 -15.55 -9.68
CA ASN A 257 5.88 -15.20 -8.57
C ASN A 257 6.59 -14.65 -7.33
N LEU A 258 7.92 -14.74 -7.25
CA LEU A 258 8.75 -14.25 -6.14
C LEU A 258 8.35 -14.84 -4.77
N GLY A 259 7.95 -16.13 -4.75
CA GLY A 259 7.51 -16.83 -3.55
C GLY A 259 8.48 -16.74 -2.35
N PRO A 260 9.79 -16.95 -2.51
CA PRO A 260 10.74 -16.85 -1.40
C PRO A 260 10.71 -15.50 -0.68
N ILE A 261 10.75 -14.38 -1.44
CA ILE A 261 10.72 -13.04 -0.83
C ILE A 261 9.34 -12.71 -0.23
N PHE A 262 8.24 -13.18 -0.85
CA PHE A 262 6.91 -13.09 -0.28
C PHE A 262 6.85 -13.80 1.10
N SER A 263 7.35 -15.03 1.18
CA SER A 263 7.39 -15.82 2.40
C SER A 263 8.26 -15.17 3.49
N ALA A 264 9.36 -14.52 3.11
CA ALA A 264 10.21 -13.78 4.05
C ALA A 264 9.47 -12.58 4.65
N VAL A 265 8.73 -11.80 3.84
CA VAL A 265 7.89 -10.71 4.35
C VAL A 265 6.77 -11.26 5.23
N GLN A 266 6.12 -12.36 4.81
CA GLN A 266 5.05 -12.99 5.60
C GLN A 266 5.56 -13.48 6.96
N ALA A 267 6.76 -14.06 7.02
CA ALA A 267 7.36 -14.47 8.28
C ALA A 267 7.56 -13.28 9.25
N LEU A 268 7.80 -12.08 8.72
CA LEU A 268 7.98 -10.87 9.51
C LEU A 268 6.66 -10.25 9.98
N VAL A 269 5.66 -10.13 9.08
CA VAL A 269 4.40 -9.42 9.39
C VAL A 269 3.27 -10.36 9.83
N GLY A 270 3.45 -11.66 9.66
CA GLY A 270 2.42 -12.68 9.91
C GLY A 270 1.19 -12.48 9.02
N ASP A 271 0.04 -12.98 9.50
CA ASP A 271 -1.26 -12.78 8.82
C ASP A 271 -1.95 -11.47 9.21
N THR A 272 -1.18 -10.51 9.74
CA THR A 272 -1.75 -9.26 10.28
C THR A 272 -1.73 -8.10 9.30
N LYS A 273 -0.95 -8.22 8.22
CA LYS A 273 -0.80 -7.19 7.18
C LYS A 273 -0.83 -7.81 5.80
N PRO A 274 -1.52 -7.20 4.83
CA PRO A 274 -1.40 -7.63 3.44
C PRO A 274 -0.01 -7.30 2.91
N ILE A 275 0.45 -8.15 1.98
CA ILE A 275 1.80 -8.05 1.40
C ILE A 275 1.67 -7.66 -0.07
N CYS A 276 2.48 -6.70 -0.51
CA CYS A 276 2.48 -6.20 -1.87
C CYS A 276 3.89 -6.22 -2.47
N LEU A 277 3.96 -6.20 -3.79
CA LEU A 277 5.18 -5.98 -4.55
C LEU A 277 5.24 -4.51 -4.95
N HIS A 278 5.93 -3.71 -4.12
CA HIS A 278 5.87 -2.25 -4.22
C HIS A 278 6.51 -1.65 -5.44
N GLU A 279 7.65 -2.19 -5.84
CA GLU A 279 8.31 -1.83 -7.07
C GLU A 279 8.82 -3.06 -7.77
N CYS A 280 8.59 -3.12 -9.08
CA CYS A 280 9.12 -4.16 -9.93
C CYS A 280 9.42 -3.62 -11.33
N GLY A 281 10.30 -4.32 -12.05
CA GLY A 281 10.48 -4.13 -13.49
C GLY A 281 9.48 -5.01 -14.24
N PRO A 282 9.78 -6.29 -14.51
CA PRO A 282 8.79 -7.24 -15.02
C PRO A 282 7.66 -7.44 -14.04
N ILE A 283 6.41 -7.40 -14.51
CA ILE A 283 5.26 -7.74 -13.69
C ILE A 283 5.21 -9.26 -13.44
N PRO A 284 4.71 -9.74 -12.28
CA PRO A 284 4.58 -11.18 -12.04
C PRO A 284 3.59 -11.82 -12.99
N ASP A 285 3.87 -13.06 -13.42
CA ASP A 285 2.93 -13.81 -14.26
C ASP A 285 1.69 -14.22 -13.45
N PRO A 286 0.47 -13.81 -13.86
CA PRO A 286 -0.76 -14.12 -13.14
C PRO A 286 -1.00 -15.63 -12.97
N ASP A 287 -0.49 -16.47 -13.88
CA ASP A 287 -0.65 -17.92 -13.84
C ASP A 287 0.24 -18.60 -12.77
N LEU A 288 1.24 -17.88 -12.26
CA LEU A 288 2.14 -18.35 -11.21
C LEU A 288 1.71 -17.89 -9.80
N LEU A 289 0.79 -16.95 -9.69
CA LEU A 289 0.30 -16.44 -8.40
C LEU A 289 -0.70 -17.42 -7.74
N GLY A 290 -0.85 -17.35 -6.42
CA GLY A 290 -1.75 -18.21 -5.65
C GLY A 290 -1.16 -19.57 -5.26
N ARG A 291 0.15 -19.78 -5.53
CA ARG A 291 0.87 -20.98 -5.08
C ARG A 291 1.72 -20.67 -3.84
N ASP A 292 2.70 -19.79 -4.03
CA ASP A 292 3.69 -19.42 -3.01
C ASP A 292 3.70 -17.90 -2.73
N SER A 293 2.87 -17.14 -3.43
CA SER A 293 2.74 -15.70 -3.27
C SER A 293 1.35 -15.23 -3.67
N ASP A 294 0.80 -14.35 -2.86
CA ASP A 294 -0.50 -13.72 -3.06
C ASP A 294 -0.36 -12.20 -2.89
N TRP A 295 0.40 -11.60 -3.82
CA TRP A 295 0.62 -10.16 -3.80
C TRP A 295 -0.70 -9.40 -3.83
N LEU A 296 -0.93 -8.50 -2.85
CA LEU A 296 -2.09 -7.60 -2.84
C LEU A 296 -2.13 -6.73 -4.10
N TYR A 297 -0.98 -6.21 -4.47
CA TYR A 297 -0.75 -5.51 -5.73
C TYR A 297 0.71 -5.63 -6.16
N PHE A 298 0.96 -5.36 -7.43
CA PHE A 298 2.29 -5.04 -7.95
C PHE A 298 2.32 -3.59 -8.44
N MET A 299 3.50 -2.97 -8.44
CA MET A 299 3.73 -1.63 -8.97
C MET A 299 4.91 -1.67 -9.94
N THR A 300 4.62 -1.60 -11.24
CA THR A 300 5.69 -1.46 -12.23
C THR A 300 6.26 -0.06 -12.16
N TRP A 301 7.59 0.05 -12.18
CA TRP A 301 8.24 1.34 -12.17
C TRP A 301 8.08 2.07 -13.51
N THR A 302 8.61 3.30 -13.58
CA THR A 302 8.34 4.25 -14.67
C THR A 302 8.94 3.84 -16.01
N THR A 303 8.45 4.43 -17.08
CA THR A 303 9.00 4.52 -18.44
C THR A 303 9.53 3.19 -18.99
N GLU A 304 10.85 3.00 -19.01
CA GLU A 304 11.51 1.82 -19.59
C GLU A 304 11.09 0.50 -18.91
N PHE A 305 10.76 0.51 -17.63
CA PHE A 305 10.37 -0.72 -16.95
C PHE A 305 9.08 -1.32 -17.49
N ILE A 306 8.08 -0.48 -17.83
CA ILE A 306 6.83 -0.97 -18.44
C ILE A 306 6.86 -0.99 -19.96
N MET A 307 7.66 -0.12 -20.59
CA MET A 307 7.65 0.06 -22.05
C MET A 307 8.74 -0.75 -22.78
N ASP A 308 9.77 -1.23 -22.07
CA ASP A 308 10.78 -2.09 -22.69
C ASP A 308 10.21 -3.50 -22.95
N PRO A 309 10.07 -3.91 -24.23
CA PRO A 309 9.54 -5.22 -24.57
C PRO A 309 10.42 -6.39 -24.14
N LYS A 310 11.66 -6.13 -23.73
CA LYS A 310 12.54 -7.16 -23.12
C LYS A 310 12.16 -7.45 -21.67
N LEU A 311 11.60 -6.46 -20.97
CA LEU A 311 11.15 -6.60 -19.58
C LEU A 311 9.67 -7.01 -19.52
N ASN A 312 8.83 -6.37 -20.33
CA ASN A 312 7.40 -6.60 -20.38
C ASN A 312 6.91 -6.68 -21.84
N PRO A 313 7.00 -7.85 -22.49
CA PRO A 313 6.54 -8.02 -23.86
C PRO A 313 5.06 -7.61 -24.03
N PRO A 314 4.68 -6.88 -25.09
CA PRO A 314 3.30 -6.42 -25.30
C PRO A 314 2.25 -7.53 -25.24
N GLU A 315 2.55 -8.70 -25.80
CA GLU A 315 1.66 -9.87 -25.78
C GLU A 315 1.46 -10.40 -24.36
N PHE A 316 2.54 -10.41 -23.57
CA PHE A 316 2.49 -10.79 -22.17
C PHE A 316 1.67 -9.77 -21.35
N LEU A 317 1.90 -8.47 -21.54
CA LEU A 317 1.12 -7.42 -20.88
C LEU A 317 -0.37 -7.54 -21.21
N ASN A 318 -0.71 -7.76 -22.47
CA ASN A 318 -2.10 -7.94 -22.89
C ASN A 318 -2.74 -9.15 -22.17
N ARG A 319 -2.07 -10.30 -22.18
CA ARG A 319 -2.56 -11.49 -21.47
C ARG A 319 -2.71 -11.24 -19.97
N ALA A 320 -1.71 -10.64 -19.35
CA ALA A 320 -1.67 -10.42 -17.90
C ALA A 320 -2.75 -9.44 -17.42
N TYR A 321 -2.90 -8.28 -18.08
CA TYR A 321 -3.91 -7.28 -17.71
C TYR A 321 -5.36 -7.74 -17.99
N ASN A 322 -5.56 -8.75 -18.83
CA ASN A 322 -6.86 -9.36 -19.10
C ASN A 322 -7.04 -10.71 -18.35
N SER A 323 -6.13 -11.07 -17.47
CA SER A 323 -6.26 -12.27 -16.62
C SER A 323 -7.30 -12.06 -15.52
N PRO A 324 -8.15 -13.05 -15.22
CA PRO A 324 -9.10 -12.97 -14.11
C PRO A 324 -8.41 -12.88 -12.73
N ARG A 325 -7.11 -13.13 -12.64
CA ARG A 325 -6.33 -12.98 -11.40
C ARG A 325 -6.05 -11.52 -11.07
N PHE A 326 -5.92 -10.66 -12.08
CA PHE A 326 -5.62 -9.26 -11.89
C PHE A 326 -6.90 -8.41 -11.86
N ILE A 327 -6.85 -7.34 -11.08
CA ILE A 327 -7.87 -6.31 -11.02
C ILE A 327 -7.31 -5.07 -11.71
N THR A 328 -7.98 -4.61 -12.74
CA THR A 328 -7.73 -3.35 -13.43
C THR A 328 -8.67 -2.27 -12.93
N ARG A 329 -8.46 -1.00 -13.32
CA ARG A 329 -9.20 0.14 -12.79
C ARG A 329 -10.72 0.02 -12.94
N ASP A 330 -11.19 -0.49 -14.07
CA ASP A 330 -12.60 -0.68 -14.38
C ASP A 330 -13.28 -1.76 -13.52
N GLU A 331 -12.49 -2.57 -12.80
CA GLU A 331 -12.98 -3.61 -11.88
C GLU A 331 -12.90 -3.18 -10.40
N VAL A 332 -12.31 -2.01 -10.11
CA VAL A 332 -12.31 -1.46 -8.75
C VAL A 332 -13.73 -1.02 -8.38
N PRO A 333 -14.30 -1.50 -7.26
CA PRO A 333 -15.65 -1.11 -6.86
C PRO A 333 -15.70 0.38 -6.49
N ASN A 334 -16.92 0.93 -6.44
CA ASN A 334 -17.06 2.32 -5.99
C ASN A 334 -16.66 2.47 -4.51
N LEU A 335 -15.45 2.95 -4.28
CA LEU A 335 -14.90 3.22 -2.94
C LEU A 335 -15.26 4.62 -2.41
N ARG A 336 -15.90 5.47 -3.23
CA ARG A 336 -16.22 6.87 -2.93
C ARG A 336 -17.50 7.02 -2.12
N ASP A 337 -18.46 6.11 -2.30
CA ASP A 337 -19.70 6.11 -1.53
C ASP A 337 -19.38 5.69 -0.09
N ALA A 338 -19.42 6.68 0.79
CA ALA A 338 -19.09 6.51 2.19
C ALA A 338 -20.36 6.46 3.04
#